data_751dadf281a3d5740f7436bb1e5df50b
#
_entry.id   751dadf281a3d5740f7436bb1e5df50b
#
_cell.length_a   1.000
_cell.length_b   1.000
_cell.length_c   1.000
_cell.angle_alpha   90.00
_cell.angle_beta   90.00
_cell.angle_gamma   90.00
#
_symmetry.space_group_name_H-M   'P 1'
#
loop_
_entity.id
_entity.type
_entity.pdbx_description
1 polymer ?
#
loop_
_entity_poly.entity_id
_entity_poly.type
_entity_poly.pdbx_seq_one_letter_code
_entity_poly.pdbx_strand_id
1 'polypeptide(L)'
;MPNLEASFRALRVLHTARDLFKQYGFHKVGVDRIIAESKITKATFYNYFHSKERLIEMCLTFQKDGLKEEVFSIIYSYRELMVFDKLKKIFFLHANLEGLYRLPLQAIFEIEKFYPTAYKVVVDYRNWLVIQIHQLLLTIKATATLEDAYMFLFVIDGA
;
A
#
# COMPACT_ATOMS: atom_id res chain seq x y z
N MET A 1 -23.69 -15.79 -3.35
CA MET A 1 -23.48 -14.45 -2.77
C MET A 1 -22.43 -14.53 -1.68
N PRO A 2 -21.44 -13.67 -1.66
CA PRO A 2 -20.57 -13.61 -0.51
C PRO A 2 -21.39 -13.22 0.71
N ASN A 3 -21.14 -13.88 1.83
CA ASN A 3 -21.78 -13.56 3.09
C ASN A 3 -21.28 -12.16 3.51
N LEU A 4 -22.16 -11.16 3.46
CA LEU A 4 -21.84 -9.78 3.81
C LEU A 4 -21.27 -9.66 5.23
N GLU A 5 -21.80 -10.42 6.17
CA GLU A 5 -21.32 -10.43 7.55
C GLU A 5 -19.87 -10.94 7.64
N ALA A 6 -19.56 -12.01 6.88
CA ALA A 6 -18.19 -12.52 6.79
C ALA A 6 -17.24 -11.49 6.18
N SER A 7 -17.69 -10.78 5.14
CA SER A 7 -16.90 -9.70 4.51
C SER A 7 -16.64 -8.55 5.48
N PHE A 8 -17.61 -8.14 6.28
CA PHE A 8 -17.43 -7.10 7.30
C PHE A 8 -16.47 -7.53 8.40
N ARG A 9 -16.53 -8.79 8.82
CA ARG A 9 -15.59 -9.34 9.81
C ARG A 9 -14.16 -9.34 9.26
N ALA A 10 -13.97 -9.78 8.03
CA ALA A 10 -12.67 -9.78 7.37
C ALA A 10 -12.11 -8.35 7.24
N LEU A 11 -12.92 -7.39 6.80
CA LEU A 11 -12.52 -5.98 6.74
C LEU A 11 -12.13 -5.43 8.11
N ARG A 12 -12.88 -5.74 9.14
CA ARG A 12 -12.57 -5.31 10.51
C ARG A 12 -11.21 -5.83 10.96
N VAL A 13 -10.88 -7.09 10.65
CA VAL A 13 -9.55 -7.66 10.94
C VAL A 13 -8.47 -6.92 10.16
N LEU A 14 -8.68 -6.67 8.88
CA LEU A 14 -7.71 -5.94 8.04
C LEU A 14 -7.46 -4.52 8.58
N HIS A 15 -8.50 -3.80 8.95
CA HIS A 15 -8.38 -2.45 9.53
C HIS A 15 -7.64 -2.47 10.88
N THR A 16 -8.00 -3.40 11.75
CA THR A 16 -7.35 -3.57 13.05
C THR A 16 -5.87 -3.91 12.89
N ALA A 17 -5.56 -4.88 12.04
CA ALA A 17 -4.19 -5.29 11.75
C ALA A 17 -3.37 -4.15 11.17
N ARG A 18 -3.92 -3.43 10.20
CA ARG A 18 -3.28 -2.26 9.60
C ARG A 18 -2.89 -1.23 10.66
N ASP A 19 -3.80 -0.87 11.54
CA ASP A 19 -3.56 0.15 12.56
C ASP A 19 -2.51 -0.31 13.58
N LEU A 20 -2.55 -1.58 13.98
CA LEU A 20 -1.55 -2.16 14.87
C LEU A 20 -0.16 -2.22 14.22
N PHE A 21 -0.07 -2.64 12.96
CA PHE A 21 1.19 -2.68 12.23
C PHE A 21 1.79 -1.28 12.05
N LYS A 22 0.96 -0.29 11.75
CA LYS A 22 1.42 1.11 11.68
C LYS A 22 2.00 1.61 12.99
N GLN A 23 1.37 1.27 14.09
CA GLN A 23 1.74 1.78 15.41
C GLN A 23 2.93 1.04 16.01
N TYR A 24 3.01 -0.27 15.86
CA TYR A 24 3.98 -1.12 16.57
C TYR A 24 4.96 -1.87 15.67
N GLY A 25 4.78 -1.81 14.35
CA GLY A 25 5.56 -2.58 13.39
C GLY A 25 4.99 -3.97 13.13
N PHE A 26 5.44 -4.60 12.04
CA PHE A 26 4.93 -5.91 11.63
C PHE A 26 5.34 -7.05 12.56
N HIS A 27 6.53 -6.97 13.15
CA HIS A 27 7.09 -8.07 13.94
C HIS A 27 6.57 -8.11 15.37
N LYS A 28 6.32 -6.96 15.98
CA LYS A 28 5.87 -6.86 17.38
C LYS A 28 4.41 -7.24 17.58
N VAL A 29 3.60 -7.19 16.52
CA VAL A 29 2.17 -7.49 16.59
C VAL A 29 1.94 -8.96 16.29
N GLY A 30 1.54 -9.73 17.30
CA GLY A 30 1.19 -11.14 17.14
C GLY A 30 -0.26 -11.33 16.68
N VAL A 31 -0.54 -12.51 16.12
CA VAL A 31 -1.87 -12.91 15.66
C VAL A 31 -2.89 -12.89 16.80
N ASP A 32 -2.50 -13.32 17.98
CA ASP A 32 -3.41 -13.37 19.15
C ASP A 32 -3.91 -11.97 19.53
N ARG A 33 -3.07 -10.96 19.45
CA ARG A 33 -3.47 -9.57 19.69
C ARG A 33 -4.46 -9.08 18.64
N ILE A 34 -4.21 -9.39 17.37
CA ILE A 34 -5.10 -9.01 16.26
C ILE A 34 -6.46 -9.67 16.45
N ILE A 35 -6.50 -10.94 16.79
CA ILE A 35 -7.72 -11.69 17.06
C ILE A 35 -8.52 -11.03 18.22
N ALA A 36 -7.84 -10.76 19.33
CA ALA A 36 -8.46 -10.15 20.51
C ALA A 36 -9.05 -8.77 20.21
N GLU A 37 -8.29 -7.89 19.57
CA GLU A 37 -8.74 -6.54 19.25
C GLU A 37 -9.78 -6.49 18.14
N SER A 38 -9.76 -7.46 17.22
CA SER A 38 -10.79 -7.60 16.16
C SER A 38 -12.08 -8.23 16.66
N LYS A 39 -12.10 -8.75 17.88
CA LYS A 39 -13.27 -9.41 18.50
C LYS A 39 -13.84 -10.55 17.66
N ILE A 40 -12.95 -11.40 17.16
CA ILE A 40 -13.29 -12.62 16.40
C ILE A 40 -12.70 -13.83 17.12
N THR A 41 -13.13 -15.03 16.73
CA THR A 41 -12.53 -16.27 17.22
C THR A 41 -11.26 -16.60 16.45
N LYS A 42 -10.38 -17.39 17.07
CA LYS A 42 -9.17 -17.91 16.43
C LYS A 42 -9.51 -18.72 15.18
N ALA A 43 -10.55 -19.57 15.25
CA ALA A 43 -11.01 -20.35 14.10
C ALA A 43 -11.43 -19.44 12.92
N THR A 44 -12.16 -18.38 13.21
CA THR A 44 -12.60 -17.40 12.19
C THR A 44 -11.38 -16.75 11.54
N PHE A 45 -10.39 -16.33 12.32
CA PHE A 45 -9.16 -15.72 11.79
C PHE A 45 -8.45 -16.67 10.80
N TYR A 46 -8.20 -17.91 11.22
CA TYR A 46 -7.48 -18.87 10.38
C TYR A 46 -8.29 -19.31 9.16
N ASN A 47 -9.60 -19.30 9.22
CA ASN A 47 -10.46 -19.54 8.05
C ASN A 47 -10.32 -18.44 6.99
N TYR A 48 -10.17 -17.17 7.41
CA TYR A 48 -10.04 -16.04 6.47
C TYR A 48 -8.62 -15.88 5.94
N PHE A 49 -7.63 -15.95 6.82
CA PHE A 49 -6.28 -15.50 6.50
C PHE A 49 -5.22 -16.61 6.46
N HIS A 50 -5.45 -17.74 7.11
CA HIS A 50 -4.57 -18.91 7.19
C HIS A 50 -3.25 -18.67 7.95
N SER A 51 -2.61 -17.51 7.81
CA SER A 51 -1.33 -17.18 8.43
C SER A 51 -1.17 -15.67 8.63
N LYS A 52 -0.20 -15.28 9.43
CA LYS A 52 0.19 -13.87 9.61
C LYS A 52 0.72 -13.28 8.28
N GLU A 53 1.52 -14.03 7.54
CA GLU A 53 2.04 -13.58 6.23
C GLU A 53 0.91 -13.28 5.27
N ARG A 54 -0.09 -14.16 5.20
CA ARG A 54 -1.26 -13.94 4.34
C ARG A 54 -2.05 -12.71 4.77
N LEU A 55 -2.20 -12.49 6.07
CA LEU A 55 -2.85 -11.28 6.60
C LEU A 55 -2.09 -10.01 6.17
N ILE A 56 -0.77 -10.01 6.33
CA ILE A 56 0.06 -8.87 5.91
C ILE A 56 -0.07 -8.62 4.41
N GLU A 57 0.00 -9.68 3.61
CA GLU A 57 -0.20 -9.60 2.15
C GLU A 57 -1.54 -8.96 1.79
N MET A 58 -2.62 -9.37 2.46
CA MET A 58 -3.95 -8.82 2.22
C MET A 58 -4.07 -7.36 2.67
N CYS A 59 -3.47 -6.99 3.80
CA CYS A 59 -3.41 -5.60 4.24
C CYS A 59 -2.69 -4.72 3.21
N LEU A 60 -1.55 -5.17 2.72
CA LEU A 60 -0.76 -4.44 1.73
C LEU A 60 -1.49 -4.37 0.38
N THR A 61 -2.15 -5.43 -0.03
CA THR A 61 -2.97 -5.44 -1.25
C THR A 61 -4.11 -4.43 -1.16
N PHE A 62 -4.77 -4.36 -0.02
CA PHE A 62 -5.85 -3.40 0.20
C PHE A 62 -5.35 -1.95 0.09
N GLN A 63 -4.23 -1.64 0.72
CA GLN A 63 -3.62 -0.32 0.62
C GLN A 63 -3.15 0.01 -0.81
N LYS A 64 -2.52 -0.95 -1.47
CA LYS A 64 -2.08 -0.83 -2.86
C LYS A 64 -3.24 -0.55 -3.81
N ASP A 65 -4.35 -1.25 -3.67
CA ASP A 65 -5.51 -1.04 -4.55
C ASP A 65 -6.07 0.38 -4.39
N GLY A 66 -6.17 0.87 -3.16
CA GLY A 66 -6.56 2.26 -2.89
C GLY A 66 -5.58 3.26 -3.49
N LEU A 67 -4.27 3.02 -3.38
CA LEU A 67 -3.24 3.87 -3.98
C LEU A 67 -3.35 3.92 -5.50
N LYS A 68 -3.55 2.77 -6.15
CA LYS A 68 -3.73 2.72 -7.61
C LYS A 68 -4.95 3.50 -8.07
N GLU A 69 -6.07 3.38 -7.35
CA GLU A 69 -7.27 4.16 -7.66
C GLU A 69 -7.00 5.66 -7.57
N GLU A 70 -6.31 6.11 -6.52
CA GLU A 70 -5.97 7.52 -6.35
C GLU A 70 -5.01 8.02 -7.43
N VAL A 71 -3.99 7.24 -7.78
CA VAL A 71 -3.04 7.60 -8.85
C VAL A 71 -3.76 7.68 -10.19
N PHE A 72 -4.61 6.71 -10.53
CA PHE A 72 -5.42 6.76 -11.76
C PHE A 72 -6.35 7.97 -11.79
N SER A 73 -6.97 8.30 -10.67
CA SER A 73 -7.80 9.48 -10.56
C SER A 73 -7.00 10.76 -10.86
N ILE A 74 -5.81 10.89 -10.30
CA ILE A 74 -4.92 12.03 -10.54
C ILE A 74 -4.54 12.11 -12.04
N ILE A 75 -4.16 11.01 -12.64
CA ILE A 75 -3.68 10.99 -14.03
C ILE A 75 -4.82 11.23 -15.03
N TYR A 76 -5.99 10.60 -14.84
CA TYR A 76 -7.02 10.54 -15.87
C TYR A 76 -8.26 11.40 -15.59
N SER A 77 -8.62 11.64 -14.33
CA SER A 77 -9.83 12.41 -13.99
C SER A 77 -9.59 13.91 -13.93
N TYR A 78 -8.37 14.35 -13.66
CA TYR A 78 -8.00 15.76 -13.64
C TYR A 78 -7.40 16.19 -14.97
N ARG A 79 -8.22 16.18 -16.02
CA ARG A 79 -7.76 16.46 -17.40
C ARG A 79 -7.18 17.87 -17.58
N GLU A 80 -7.66 18.84 -16.80
CA GLU A 80 -7.23 20.24 -16.89
C GLU A 80 -5.92 20.50 -16.11
N LEU A 81 -5.47 19.56 -15.28
CA LEU A 81 -4.22 19.71 -14.55
C LEU A 81 -3.02 19.54 -15.47
N MET A 82 -2.07 20.42 -15.33
CA MET A 82 -0.76 20.25 -15.96
C MET A 82 -0.01 19.07 -15.34
N VAL A 83 0.89 18.48 -16.10
CA VAL A 83 1.66 17.29 -15.67
C VAL A 83 2.43 17.57 -14.38
N PHE A 84 3.00 18.74 -14.23
CA PHE A 84 3.69 19.13 -13.00
C PHE A 84 2.78 19.06 -11.77
N ASP A 85 1.54 19.52 -11.90
CA ASP A 85 0.58 19.46 -10.80
C ASP A 85 0.12 18.03 -10.50
N LYS A 86 0.02 17.18 -11.52
CA LYS A 86 -0.23 15.74 -11.33
C LYS A 86 0.89 15.07 -10.55
N LEU A 87 2.14 15.32 -10.92
CA LEU A 87 3.31 14.81 -10.21
C LEU A 87 3.33 15.28 -8.75
N LYS A 88 3.00 16.54 -8.52
CA LYS A 88 2.90 17.12 -7.18
C LYS A 88 1.82 16.44 -6.35
N LYS A 89 0.66 16.16 -6.92
CA LYS A 89 -0.41 15.41 -6.24
C LYS A 89 0.02 13.98 -5.92
N ILE A 90 0.69 13.30 -6.84
CA ILE A 90 1.24 11.95 -6.60
C ILE A 90 2.26 11.99 -5.46
N PHE A 91 3.15 12.99 -5.44
CA PHE A 91 4.10 13.17 -4.36
C PHE A 91 3.41 13.28 -3.00
N PHE A 92 2.45 14.19 -2.86
CA PHE A 92 1.76 14.40 -1.58
C PHE A 92 0.88 13.22 -1.17
N LEU A 93 0.30 12.49 -2.12
CA LEU A 93 -0.42 11.25 -1.82
C LEU A 93 0.49 10.25 -1.10
N HIS A 94 1.73 10.10 -1.55
CA HIS A 94 2.68 9.13 -0.99
C HIS A 94 3.43 9.65 0.23
N ALA A 95 3.69 10.95 0.29
CA ALA A 95 4.40 11.57 1.41
C ALA A 95 3.52 11.76 2.66
N ASN A 96 2.22 11.57 2.54
CA ASN A 96 1.29 11.69 3.66
C ASN A 96 1.51 10.55 4.68
N LEU A 97 2.01 10.88 5.85
CA LEU A 97 2.32 9.91 6.91
C LEU A 97 1.09 9.18 7.47
N GLU A 98 -0.09 9.76 7.32
CA GLU A 98 -1.36 9.13 7.72
C GLU A 98 -2.08 8.47 6.53
N GLY A 99 -1.49 8.53 5.35
CA GLY A 99 -2.10 8.05 4.11
C GLY A 99 -1.87 6.58 3.82
N LEU A 100 -2.36 6.18 2.65
CA LEU A 100 -2.35 4.78 2.20
C LEU A 100 -0.95 4.20 1.98
N TYR A 101 0.06 5.04 1.71
CA TYR A 101 1.43 4.58 1.44
C TYR A 101 2.25 4.35 2.72
N ARG A 102 1.77 4.77 3.88
CA ARG A 102 2.50 4.61 5.14
C ARG A 102 2.84 3.15 5.42
N LEU A 103 1.87 2.25 5.35
CA LEU A 103 2.09 0.83 5.60
C LEU A 103 2.96 0.16 4.53
N PRO A 104 2.73 0.36 3.21
CA PRO A 104 3.64 -0.10 2.18
C PRO A 104 5.09 0.37 2.36
N LEU A 105 5.30 1.64 2.68
CA LEU A 105 6.64 2.17 2.92
C LEU A 105 7.32 1.48 4.11
N GLN A 106 6.61 1.30 5.20
CA GLN A 106 7.09 0.59 6.37
C GLN A 106 7.47 -0.86 6.03
N ALA A 107 6.69 -1.53 5.20
CA ALA A 107 6.96 -2.90 4.76
C ALA A 107 8.28 -3.02 3.99
N ILE A 108 8.65 -2.03 3.19
CA ILE A 108 9.93 -2.03 2.45
C ILE A 108 11.11 -2.22 3.40
N PHE A 109 11.05 -1.62 4.58
CA PHE A 109 12.15 -1.68 5.55
C PHE A 109 12.06 -2.86 6.51
N GLU A 110 10.87 -3.42 6.75
CA GLU A 110 10.67 -4.37 7.84
C GLU A 110 10.52 -5.84 7.41
N ILE A 111 9.93 -6.13 6.25
CA ILE A 111 9.43 -7.49 5.98
C ILE A 111 10.11 -8.26 4.85
N GLU A 112 11.10 -7.69 4.17
CA GLU A 112 11.74 -8.31 3.01
C GLU A 112 12.17 -9.76 3.26
N LYS A 113 12.84 -10.00 4.38
CA LYS A 113 13.42 -11.32 4.71
C LYS A 113 12.43 -12.28 5.34
N PHE A 114 11.41 -11.78 6.01
CA PHE A 114 10.51 -12.58 6.84
C PHE A 114 9.20 -12.95 6.13
N TYR A 115 8.71 -12.07 5.29
CA TYR A 115 7.43 -12.25 4.58
C TYR A 115 7.58 -11.90 3.11
N PRO A 116 8.31 -12.73 2.34
CA PRO A 116 8.66 -12.41 0.94
C PRO A 116 7.45 -12.29 0.02
N THR A 117 6.41 -13.08 0.23
CA THR A 117 5.19 -13.01 -0.58
C THR A 117 4.44 -11.69 -0.37
N ALA A 118 4.34 -11.25 0.89
CA ALA A 118 3.75 -9.96 1.23
C ALA A 118 4.62 -8.79 0.73
N TYR A 119 5.93 -8.91 0.88
CA TYR A 119 6.89 -7.90 0.39
C TYR A 119 6.77 -7.67 -1.12
N LYS A 120 6.55 -8.75 -1.89
CA LYS A 120 6.38 -8.66 -3.34
C LYS A 120 5.22 -7.73 -3.74
N VAL A 121 4.15 -7.68 -2.97
CA VAL A 121 3.02 -6.78 -3.24
C VAL A 121 3.50 -5.32 -3.34
N VAL A 122 4.35 -4.91 -2.42
CA VAL A 122 4.88 -3.53 -2.38
C VAL A 122 5.89 -3.29 -3.49
N VAL A 123 6.77 -4.26 -3.76
CA VAL A 123 7.75 -4.17 -4.86
C VAL A 123 7.03 -4.01 -6.20
N ASP A 124 6.01 -4.82 -6.45
CA ASP A 124 5.24 -4.76 -7.69
C ASP A 124 4.51 -3.40 -7.83
N TYR A 125 3.97 -2.88 -6.73
CA TYR A 125 3.35 -1.56 -6.71
C TYR A 125 4.36 -0.46 -7.05
N ARG A 126 5.53 -0.48 -6.43
CA ARG A 126 6.58 0.52 -6.67
C ARG A 126 7.06 0.50 -8.12
N ASN A 127 7.24 -0.68 -8.69
CA ASN A 127 7.59 -0.83 -10.11
C ASN A 127 6.49 -0.27 -11.02
N TRP A 128 5.24 -0.54 -10.72
CA TRP A 128 4.11 0.03 -11.44
C TRP A 128 4.09 1.56 -11.33
N LEU A 129 4.29 2.11 -10.13
CA LEU A 129 4.30 3.55 -9.89
C LEU A 129 5.39 4.26 -10.69
N VAL A 130 6.59 3.69 -10.70
CA VAL A 130 7.73 4.22 -11.47
C VAL A 130 7.38 4.31 -12.97
N ILE A 131 6.71 3.31 -13.51
CA ILE A 131 6.25 3.35 -14.91
C ILE A 131 5.25 4.49 -15.13
N GLN A 132 4.30 4.69 -14.23
CA GLN A 132 3.33 5.80 -14.33
C GLN A 132 4.04 7.16 -14.28
N ILE A 133 4.97 7.33 -13.36
CA ILE A 133 5.75 8.57 -13.22
C ILE A 133 6.59 8.82 -14.48
N HIS A 134 7.24 7.79 -15.02
CA HIS A 134 8.04 7.89 -16.23
C HIS A 134 7.19 8.36 -17.42
N GLN A 135 5.99 7.79 -17.59
CA GLN A 135 5.08 8.21 -18.66
C GLN A 135 4.68 9.69 -18.53
N LEU A 136 4.43 10.16 -17.30
CA LEU A 136 4.16 11.59 -17.07
C LEU A 136 5.38 12.46 -17.38
N LEU A 137 6.58 12.05 -16.97
CA LEU A 137 7.80 12.79 -17.24
C LEU A 137 8.08 12.89 -18.73
N LEU A 138 7.81 11.84 -19.50
CA LEU A 138 7.98 11.84 -20.96
C LEU A 138 7.12 12.89 -21.67
N THR A 139 5.98 13.27 -21.11
CA THR A 139 5.16 14.34 -21.68
C THR A 139 5.75 15.73 -21.48
N ILE A 140 6.65 15.91 -20.54
CA ILE A 140 7.36 17.18 -20.28
C ILE A 140 8.72 17.20 -20.97
N LYS A 141 9.43 16.08 -20.92
CA LYS A 141 10.80 15.95 -21.40
C LYS A 141 10.95 14.62 -22.15
N ALA A 142 11.07 14.70 -23.46
CA ALA A 142 11.14 13.51 -24.32
C ALA A 142 12.32 12.58 -24.00
N THR A 143 13.38 13.11 -23.37
CA THR A 143 14.58 12.35 -22.97
C THR A 143 14.53 11.83 -21.53
N ALA A 144 13.37 11.94 -20.84
CA ALA A 144 13.21 11.44 -19.48
C ALA A 144 13.46 9.92 -19.42
N THR A 145 14.17 9.47 -18.40
CA THR A 145 14.57 8.07 -18.21
C THR A 145 13.84 7.45 -17.03
N LEU A 146 13.93 6.12 -16.91
CA LEU A 146 13.44 5.42 -15.72
C LEU A 146 14.17 5.86 -14.45
N GLU A 147 15.47 6.18 -14.57
CA GLU A 147 16.25 6.72 -13.45
C GLU A 147 15.66 8.03 -12.93
N ASP A 148 15.15 8.90 -13.80
CA ASP A 148 14.47 10.13 -13.39
C ASP A 148 13.22 9.81 -12.55
N ALA A 149 12.47 8.80 -12.95
CA ALA A 149 11.28 8.34 -12.21
C ALA A 149 11.66 7.70 -10.87
N TYR A 150 12.74 6.92 -10.81
CA TYR A 150 13.27 6.37 -9.56
C TYR A 150 13.73 7.46 -8.61
N MET A 151 14.37 8.52 -9.13
CA MET A 151 14.75 9.67 -8.31
C MET A 151 13.54 10.32 -7.66
N PHE A 152 12.43 10.45 -8.39
CA PHE A 152 11.19 10.96 -7.83
C PHE A 152 10.67 10.08 -6.69
N LEU A 153 10.71 8.75 -6.88
CA LEU A 153 10.30 7.79 -5.85
C LEU A 153 11.19 7.87 -4.60
N PHE A 154 12.49 8.03 -4.77
CA PHE A 154 13.43 8.16 -3.64
C PHE A 154 13.20 9.46 -2.87
N VAL A 155 12.82 10.55 -3.54
CA VAL A 155 12.42 11.78 -2.87
C VAL A 155 11.15 11.57 -2.04
N ILE A 156 10.18 10.83 -2.55
CA ILE A 156 8.99 10.43 -1.79
C ILE A 156 9.39 9.65 -0.52
N ASP A 157 10.27 8.67 -0.67
CA ASP A 157 10.69 7.81 0.45
C ASP A 157 11.42 8.59 1.55
N GLY A 158 12.10 9.67 1.20
CA GLY A 158 12.84 10.52 2.13
C GLY A 158 12.04 11.70 2.71
N ALA A 159 10.80 11.86 2.28
CA ALA A 159 9.97 13.00 2.67
C ALA A 159 9.47 12.95 4.14
#